data_4f7ffdc685a1e1825fb6efb2dc061f85
#
_entry.id   4f7ffdc685a1e1825fb6efb2dc061f85
#
_cell.length_a   1.000
_cell.length_b   1.000
_cell.length_c   1.000
_cell.angle_alpha   90.00
_cell.angle_beta   90.00
_cell.angle_gamma   90.00
#
_symmetry.space_group_name_H-M   'P 1'
#
loop_
_entity.id
_entity.type
_entity.pdbx_description
1 polymer ?
#
loop_
_entity_poly.entity_id
_entity_poly.type
_entity_poly.pdbx_seq_one_letter_code
_entity_poly.pdbx_strand_id
1 'polypeptide(L)'
;MSRLVIQSGPECGREIALRPGRNRLGRHADNDVAINDESISAHHCEITPDTGGLRVYDLGSTNGTFVDGEPVQESMVQPGQRLQVGAVELLFEPGLHVHAQPPATAVPALPAGMSPCKNHPLHPAEWLCQRCHQLFCVVCAIPRNRGCKSLHICMACGGPCMPYGLGMMFKPKERKTFFSVFPSAFAYPLNGNGVSLMVGGALFFAFLDFLRAWTFILAFIPFVLSVGYLFLHVKNLIVTSSQGDESPPAWPDFTDWGDVILGAVQSGGLFLISLGPSVFAFIKALAEHTVAGQWPVGTLVVAGVLALAGLAYLPMALLGIAMADSLAGLNPVLVIPSMFRVPAEYLVTCCIMAAVFIVQVATEIVLPRVPIPVLPSVVSWFITLYFYFVGARLLGLLYFTSQDRLKWF
;
A
#
# COMPACT_ATOMS: atom_id res chain seq x y z
N MET A 1 25.42 23.68 -7.67
CA MET A 1 25.00 23.21 -9.01
C MET A 1 23.51 22.95 -8.95
N SER A 2 22.76 23.54 -9.87
CA SER A 2 21.32 23.31 -9.97
C SER A 2 21.02 21.87 -10.37
N ARG A 3 19.97 21.27 -9.77
CA ARG A 3 19.57 19.89 -10.09
C ARG A 3 18.05 19.78 -10.30
N LEU A 4 17.67 18.84 -11.13
CA LEU A 4 16.28 18.40 -11.30
C LEU A 4 16.14 17.02 -10.70
N VAL A 5 15.01 16.76 -10.02
CA VAL A 5 14.68 15.44 -9.47
C VAL A 5 13.42 14.94 -10.13
N ILE A 6 13.49 13.77 -10.76
CA ILE A 6 12.33 13.15 -11.42
C ILE A 6 11.34 12.70 -10.34
N GLN A 7 10.08 13.19 -10.42
CA GLN A 7 9.02 12.92 -9.44
C GLN A 7 8.02 11.86 -9.91
N SER A 8 7.97 11.56 -11.23
CA SER A 8 7.06 10.57 -11.80
C SER A 8 7.71 9.79 -12.95
N GLY A 9 7.09 8.68 -13.37
CA GLY A 9 7.57 7.86 -14.47
C GLY A 9 8.60 6.78 -14.06
N PRO A 10 9.13 6.01 -15.06
CA PRO A 10 10.00 4.85 -14.82
C PRO A 10 11.31 5.17 -14.10
N GLU A 11 11.81 6.41 -14.26
CA GLU A 11 13.07 6.86 -13.66
C GLU A 11 12.85 7.75 -12.42
N CYS A 12 11.71 7.63 -11.75
CA CYS A 12 11.39 8.42 -10.56
C CYS A 12 12.47 8.29 -9.47
N GLY A 13 12.86 9.44 -8.89
CA GLY A 13 13.93 9.55 -7.89
C GLY A 13 15.33 9.75 -8.46
N ARG A 14 15.49 9.73 -9.80
CA ARG A 14 16.76 10.07 -10.44
C ARG A 14 17.03 11.56 -10.30
N GLU A 15 18.24 11.90 -9.81
CA GLU A 15 18.73 13.25 -9.74
C GLU A 15 19.55 13.59 -11.00
N ILE A 16 19.24 14.73 -11.59
CA ILE A 16 19.88 15.22 -12.82
C ILE A 16 20.64 16.50 -12.45
N ALA A 17 21.96 16.44 -12.44
CA ALA A 17 22.80 17.62 -12.27
C ALA A 17 22.86 18.41 -13.59
N LEU A 18 22.46 19.68 -13.56
CA LEU A 18 22.50 20.57 -14.71
C LEU A 18 23.89 21.22 -14.84
N ARG A 19 24.43 21.22 -16.06
CA ARG A 19 25.67 21.92 -16.38
C ARG A 19 25.43 23.41 -16.56
N PRO A 20 26.42 24.27 -16.29
CA PRO A 20 26.35 25.67 -16.68
C PRO A 20 26.14 25.81 -18.19
N GLY A 21 25.21 26.69 -18.61
CA GLY A 21 24.82 26.86 -20.00
C GLY A 21 23.63 25.99 -20.38
N ARG A 22 23.47 25.72 -21.67
CA ARG A 22 22.33 24.99 -22.21
C ARG A 22 22.43 23.49 -21.94
N ASN A 23 21.35 22.89 -21.47
CA ASN A 23 21.18 21.46 -21.31
C ASN A 23 19.97 21.04 -22.15
N ARG A 24 20.15 20.18 -23.15
CA ARG A 24 19.06 19.61 -23.94
C ARG A 24 18.48 18.42 -23.21
N LEU A 25 17.15 18.41 -23.10
CA LEU A 25 16.40 17.32 -22.51
C LEU A 25 15.48 16.68 -23.53
N GLY A 26 15.47 15.35 -23.55
CA GLY A 26 14.63 14.57 -24.46
C GLY A 26 14.84 13.08 -24.30
N ARG A 27 14.11 12.27 -25.08
CA ARG A 27 14.20 10.82 -25.02
C ARG A 27 15.44 10.25 -25.73
N HIS A 28 15.95 10.92 -26.74
CA HIS A 28 17.10 10.44 -27.50
C HIS A 28 18.40 10.55 -26.68
N ALA A 29 19.31 9.58 -26.85
CA ALA A 29 20.54 9.47 -26.06
C ALA A 29 21.59 10.56 -26.34
N ASP A 30 21.45 11.34 -27.40
CA ASP A 30 22.33 12.47 -27.75
C ASP A 30 21.98 13.77 -27.01
N ASN A 31 20.90 13.79 -26.22
CA ASN A 31 20.61 14.90 -25.33
C ASN A 31 21.55 14.89 -24.10
N ASP A 32 21.83 16.07 -23.56
CA ASP A 32 22.60 16.19 -22.30
C ASP A 32 21.89 15.50 -21.14
N VAL A 33 20.56 15.49 -21.19
CA VAL A 33 19.67 14.82 -20.24
C VAL A 33 18.72 13.92 -21.04
N ALA A 34 19.04 12.62 -21.09
CA ALA A 34 18.18 11.63 -21.70
C ALA A 34 17.27 11.01 -20.62
N ILE A 35 15.95 11.03 -20.87
CA ILE A 35 14.93 10.37 -20.03
C ILE A 35 14.14 9.41 -20.92
N ASN A 36 14.21 8.12 -20.63
CA ASN A 36 13.58 7.08 -21.43
C ASN A 36 12.09 6.91 -21.08
N ASP A 37 11.27 7.82 -21.62
CA ASP A 37 9.82 7.80 -21.49
C ASP A 37 9.15 8.11 -22.83
N GLU A 38 8.13 7.34 -23.22
CA GLU A 38 7.47 7.46 -24.53
C GLU A 38 6.71 8.79 -24.71
N SER A 39 6.31 9.42 -23.61
CA SER A 39 5.64 10.73 -23.62
C SER A 39 6.60 11.89 -23.90
N ILE A 40 7.91 11.67 -23.81
CA ILE A 40 8.95 12.68 -24.05
C ILE A 40 9.40 12.61 -25.51
N SER A 41 9.41 13.76 -26.19
CA SER A 41 9.92 13.88 -27.57
C SER A 41 11.41 13.56 -27.66
N ALA A 42 11.92 13.17 -28.83
CA ALA A 42 13.34 12.87 -29.04
C ALA A 42 14.25 14.01 -28.56
N HIS A 43 13.89 15.26 -28.90
CA HIS A 43 14.41 16.51 -28.35
C HIS A 43 13.21 17.30 -27.89
N HIS A 44 13.06 17.50 -26.57
CA HIS A 44 11.83 18.03 -26.00
C HIS A 44 11.95 19.48 -25.62
N CYS A 45 12.92 19.83 -24.78
CA CYS A 45 13.16 21.19 -24.35
C CYS A 45 14.64 21.48 -24.09
N GLU A 46 14.99 22.75 -24.02
CA GLU A 46 16.28 23.24 -23.54
C GLU A 46 16.13 23.87 -22.15
N ILE A 47 17.07 23.57 -21.25
CA ILE A 47 17.09 24.06 -19.88
C ILE A 47 18.42 24.78 -19.65
N THR A 48 18.35 26.04 -19.26
CA THR A 48 19.51 26.85 -18.95
C THR A 48 19.45 27.36 -17.51
N PRO A 49 20.35 26.93 -16.61
CA PRO A 49 20.46 27.50 -15.27
C PRO A 49 20.83 28.97 -15.32
N ASP A 50 20.07 29.80 -14.59
CA ASP A 50 20.30 31.24 -14.46
C ASP A 50 20.38 31.62 -12.95
N THR A 51 20.82 32.83 -12.64
CA THR A 51 20.99 33.34 -11.27
C THR A 51 19.69 33.34 -10.43
N GLY A 52 18.52 33.34 -11.07
CA GLY A 52 17.21 33.35 -10.41
C GLY A 52 16.40 32.08 -10.55
N GLY A 53 16.85 31.07 -11.32
CA GLY A 53 16.05 29.87 -11.59
C GLY A 53 16.56 29.06 -12.75
N LEU A 54 15.66 28.32 -13.41
CA LEU A 54 15.94 27.62 -14.65
C LEU A 54 15.12 28.23 -15.76
N ARG A 55 15.76 28.71 -16.81
CA ARG A 55 15.05 29.08 -18.05
C ARG A 55 14.80 27.82 -18.85
N VAL A 56 13.53 27.54 -19.15
CA VAL A 56 13.09 26.38 -19.94
C VAL A 56 12.51 26.91 -21.25
N TYR A 57 12.90 26.27 -22.36
CA TYR A 57 12.40 26.58 -23.71
C TYR A 57 11.94 25.26 -24.37
N ASP A 58 10.68 25.18 -24.75
CA ASP A 58 10.11 24.02 -25.46
C ASP A 58 10.54 24.03 -26.93
N LEU A 59 11.05 22.91 -27.43
CA LEU A 59 11.55 22.74 -28.81
C LEU A 59 10.46 22.32 -29.81
N GLY A 60 9.19 22.57 -29.52
CA GLY A 60 8.05 22.09 -30.31
C GLY A 60 7.71 20.64 -30.00
N SER A 61 7.71 20.30 -28.72
CA SER A 61 7.45 18.94 -28.24
C SER A 61 6.02 18.49 -28.56
N THR A 62 5.81 17.16 -28.69
CA THR A 62 4.51 16.59 -29.07
C THR A 62 3.48 16.73 -27.93
N ASN A 63 3.89 16.53 -26.69
CA ASN A 63 3.02 16.52 -25.50
C ASN A 63 3.14 17.80 -24.65
N GLY A 64 4.00 18.74 -25.04
CA GLY A 64 4.17 20.02 -24.38
C GLY A 64 5.02 20.00 -23.11
N THR A 65 5.50 21.18 -22.75
CA THR A 65 6.21 21.48 -21.50
C THR A 65 5.32 22.33 -20.61
N PHE A 66 5.24 22.01 -19.29
CA PHE A 66 4.36 22.72 -18.36
C PHE A 66 5.16 23.11 -17.10
N VAL A 67 4.83 24.26 -16.54
CA VAL A 67 5.35 24.73 -15.24
C VAL A 67 4.16 24.88 -14.28
N ASP A 68 4.16 24.14 -13.19
CA ASP A 68 3.06 24.04 -12.22
C ASP A 68 1.67 23.79 -12.88
N GLY A 69 1.66 23.01 -13.97
CA GLY A 69 0.45 22.66 -14.73
C GLY A 69 0.06 23.64 -15.84
N GLU A 70 0.74 24.80 -15.97
CA GLU A 70 0.49 25.77 -17.06
C GLU A 70 1.40 25.47 -18.26
N PRO A 71 0.88 25.35 -19.49
CA PRO A 71 1.67 25.08 -20.69
C PRO A 71 2.57 26.27 -21.03
N VAL A 72 3.84 26.02 -21.33
CA VAL A 72 4.81 27.08 -21.58
C VAL A 72 5.64 26.78 -22.85
N GLN A 73 5.89 27.82 -23.66
CA GLN A 73 6.86 27.79 -24.74
C GLN A 73 8.24 28.22 -24.21
N GLU A 74 8.27 29.24 -23.38
CA GLU A 74 9.44 29.72 -22.65
C GLU A 74 8.98 30.20 -21.26
N SER A 75 9.70 29.78 -20.20
CA SER A 75 9.39 30.20 -18.84
C SER A 75 10.61 30.11 -17.94
N MET A 76 10.55 30.83 -16.81
CA MET A 76 11.51 30.76 -15.74
C MET A 76 10.96 29.91 -14.61
N VAL A 77 11.55 28.74 -14.37
CA VAL A 77 11.19 27.82 -13.28
C VAL A 77 11.95 28.22 -12.03
N GLN A 78 11.22 28.55 -10.96
CA GLN A 78 11.78 28.92 -9.68
C GLN A 78 12.11 27.69 -8.82
N PRO A 79 13.03 27.79 -7.86
CA PRO A 79 13.28 26.71 -6.90
C PRO A 79 12.01 26.25 -6.21
N GLY A 80 11.77 24.94 -6.22
CA GLY A 80 10.59 24.30 -5.65
C GLY A 80 9.39 24.19 -6.60
N GLN A 81 9.41 24.79 -7.79
CA GLN A 81 8.37 24.61 -8.80
C GLN A 81 8.55 23.27 -9.55
N ARG A 82 7.46 22.77 -10.09
CA ARG A 82 7.40 21.55 -10.91
C ARG A 82 7.47 21.90 -12.38
N LEU A 83 8.43 21.28 -13.06
CA LEU A 83 8.56 21.26 -14.50
C LEU A 83 8.02 19.92 -14.99
N GLN A 84 6.97 19.92 -15.80
CA GLN A 84 6.45 18.72 -16.45
C GLN A 84 6.87 18.70 -17.91
N VAL A 85 7.42 17.58 -18.34
CA VAL A 85 7.93 17.31 -19.70
C VAL A 85 7.23 16.07 -20.24
N GLY A 86 6.23 16.26 -21.09
CA GLY A 86 5.31 15.18 -21.44
C GLY A 86 4.50 14.72 -20.21
N ALA A 87 4.59 13.43 -19.84
CA ALA A 87 3.96 12.89 -18.63
C ALA A 87 4.91 12.85 -17.40
N VAL A 88 6.18 13.24 -17.57
CA VAL A 88 7.20 13.16 -16.50
C VAL A 88 7.29 14.48 -15.76
N GLU A 89 7.11 14.44 -14.44
CA GLU A 89 7.27 15.59 -13.55
C GLU A 89 8.69 15.65 -12.99
N LEU A 90 9.28 16.84 -13.00
CA LEU A 90 10.61 17.17 -12.51
C LEU A 90 10.50 18.28 -11.46
N LEU A 91 11.12 18.10 -10.31
CA LEU A 91 11.22 19.14 -9.28
C LEU A 91 12.56 19.87 -9.41
N PHE A 92 12.51 21.19 -9.47
CA PHE A 92 13.73 22.00 -9.46
C PHE A 92 14.23 22.23 -8.04
N GLU A 93 15.44 21.75 -7.75
CA GLU A 93 16.15 22.01 -6.50
C GLU A 93 17.41 22.83 -6.77
N PRO A 94 17.56 23.99 -6.10
CA PRO A 94 18.77 24.77 -6.21
C PRO A 94 19.93 24.00 -5.57
N GLY A 95 21.06 23.95 -6.23
CA GLY A 95 22.28 23.42 -5.63
C GLY A 95 22.66 24.27 -4.42
N LEU A 96 23.03 23.63 -3.32
CA LEU A 96 23.56 24.29 -2.14
C LEU A 96 24.78 25.15 -2.53
N HIS A 97 24.60 26.46 -2.66
CA HIS A 97 25.69 27.37 -2.54
C HIS A 97 26.17 27.33 -1.08
N VAL A 98 27.35 26.78 -0.86
CA VAL A 98 28.07 27.04 0.36
C VAL A 98 28.37 28.54 0.38
N HIS A 99 27.49 29.32 1.00
CA HIS A 99 27.80 30.70 1.33
C HIS A 99 28.97 30.65 2.30
N ALA A 100 30.14 31.16 1.86
CA ALA A 100 31.18 31.57 2.75
C ALA A 100 30.57 32.51 3.81
N GLN A 101 30.73 32.15 5.08
CA GLN A 101 30.25 32.93 6.20
C GLN A 101 30.70 34.38 6.08
N PRO A 102 29.78 35.37 6.16
CA PRO A 102 30.19 36.74 6.49
C PRO A 102 30.71 36.78 7.95
N PRO A 103 31.61 37.68 8.30
CA PRO A 103 32.23 37.75 9.62
C PRO A 103 31.19 37.98 10.70
N ALA A 104 31.46 37.36 11.85
CA ALA A 104 30.63 37.34 13.04
C ALA A 104 30.21 38.76 13.49
N THR A 105 28.91 39.06 13.29
CA THR A 105 28.24 40.15 14.01
C THR A 105 26.82 39.69 14.34
N ALA A 106 26.56 39.67 15.66
CA ALA A 106 25.26 39.42 16.30
C ALA A 106 24.64 38.01 16.06
N VAL A 107 24.72 37.15 17.08
CA VAL A 107 24.04 35.88 17.17
C VAL A 107 22.51 36.15 17.13
N PRO A 108 21.77 35.77 16.07
CA PRO A 108 20.31 35.88 16.10
C PRO A 108 19.80 34.89 17.12
N ALA A 109 19.15 35.38 18.15
CA ALA A 109 18.39 34.53 19.07
C ALA A 109 17.27 33.81 18.26
N LEU A 110 17.05 32.53 18.55
CA LEU A 110 15.91 31.78 17.96
C LEU A 110 14.64 32.61 18.13
N PRO A 111 13.77 32.69 17.08
CA PRO A 111 12.47 33.32 17.21
C PRO A 111 11.69 32.72 18.40
N ALA A 112 11.03 33.55 19.17
CA ALA A 112 10.25 33.11 20.32
C ALA A 112 9.21 32.07 19.90
N GLY A 113 9.23 30.86 20.51
CA GLY A 113 8.32 29.76 20.23
C GLY A 113 8.86 28.66 19.30
N MET A 114 10.09 28.78 18.77
CA MET A 114 10.72 27.71 17.98
C MET A 114 11.61 26.83 18.86
N SER A 115 11.47 25.51 18.70
CA SER A 115 12.35 24.54 19.36
C SER A 115 13.69 24.44 18.63
N PRO A 116 14.83 24.36 19.35
CA PRO A 116 16.16 24.25 18.75
C PRO A 116 16.42 22.83 18.21
N CYS A 117 17.24 22.74 17.17
CA CYS A 117 17.81 21.47 16.72
C CYS A 117 18.77 20.92 17.80
N LYS A 118 18.73 19.61 18.05
CA LYS A 118 19.60 18.94 19.01
C LYS A 118 21.09 19.20 18.78
N ASN A 119 21.51 19.18 17.51
CA ASN A 119 22.94 19.32 17.15
C ASN A 119 23.34 20.77 16.82
N HIS A 120 22.35 21.63 16.51
CA HIS A 120 22.54 23.01 16.14
C HIS A 120 21.59 23.92 16.93
N PRO A 121 21.93 24.31 18.18
CA PRO A 121 21.01 25.02 19.07
C PRO A 121 20.55 26.39 18.55
N LEU A 122 21.22 26.95 17.57
CA LEU A 122 20.88 28.22 16.94
C LEU A 122 20.03 28.08 15.68
N HIS A 123 19.79 26.85 15.22
CA HIS A 123 18.94 26.58 14.08
C HIS A 123 17.57 26.04 14.53
N PRO A 124 16.45 26.54 13.98
CA PRO A 124 15.13 26.01 14.27
C PRO A 124 15.03 24.55 13.84
N ALA A 125 14.36 23.74 14.64
CA ALA A 125 14.07 22.37 14.28
C ALA A 125 12.88 22.32 13.32
N GLU A 126 13.03 21.61 12.21
CA GLU A 126 12.01 21.40 11.20
C GLU A 126 11.57 19.93 11.11
N TRP A 127 12.32 19.04 11.73
CA TRP A 127 12.10 17.59 11.67
C TRP A 127 12.14 16.95 13.06
N LEU A 128 11.18 16.07 13.32
CA LEU A 128 11.11 15.21 14.50
C LEU A 128 11.45 13.77 14.11
N CYS A 129 12.46 13.17 14.70
CA CYS A 129 12.75 11.75 14.49
C CYS A 129 11.76 10.88 15.24
N GLN A 130 11.11 9.94 14.54
CA GLN A 130 10.12 9.01 15.13
C GLN A 130 10.76 7.97 16.05
N ARG A 131 12.06 7.67 15.88
CA ARG A 131 12.74 6.63 16.63
C ARG A 131 13.38 7.14 17.93
N CYS A 132 14.11 8.26 17.86
CA CYS A 132 14.80 8.82 19.02
C CYS A 132 14.09 10.03 19.66
N HIS A 133 12.96 10.47 19.08
CA HIS A 133 12.13 11.59 19.53
C HIS A 133 12.88 12.91 19.71
N GLN A 134 13.99 13.09 18.96
CA GLN A 134 14.79 14.30 18.98
C GLN A 134 14.44 15.20 17.80
N LEU A 135 14.61 16.49 18.00
CA LEU A 135 14.32 17.52 17.02
C LEU A 135 15.58 17.87 16.21
N PHE A 136 15.42 17.98 14.89
CA PHE A 136 16.53 18.23 13.96
C PHE A 136 16.17 19.33 12.95
N CYS A 137 17.17 20.13 12.55
CA CYS A 137 17.05 21.04 11.43
C CYS A 137 17.19 20.29 10.09
N VAL A 138 16.96 20.97 8.97
CA VAL A 138 17.07 20.40 7.61
C VAL A 138 18.42 19.76 7.31
N VAL A 139 19.49 20.23 7.92
CA VAL A 139 20.85 19.68 7.73
C VAL A 139 21.02 18.33 8.45
N CYS A 140 20.36 18.13 9.59
CA CYS A 140 20.44 16.92 10.40
C CYS A 140 19.42 15.84 10.04
N ALA A 141 18.43 16.16 9.22
CA ALA A 141 17.46 15.22 8.65
C ALA A 141 17.78 15.04 7.17
N ILE A 142 18.52 13.98 6.82
CA ILE A 142 18.99 13.77 5.45
C ILE A 142 17.86 13.18 4.61
N PRO A 143 17.52 13.80 3.44
CA PRO A 143 16.57 13.20 2.51
C PRO A 143 17.17 11.93 1.90
N ARG A 144 16.47 10.83 2.00
CA ARG A 144 16.78 9.56 1.35
C ARG A 144 15.65 9.20 0.41
N ASN A 145 15.91 9.24 -0.88
CA ASN A 145 14.92 8.90 -1.89
C ASN A 145 14.82 7.37 -2.03
N ARG A 146 13.63 6.83 -1.76
CA ARG A 146 13.26 5.46 -2.12
C ARG A 146 12.06 5.55 -3.07
N GLY A 147 12.32 5.47 -4.36
CA GLY A 147 11.30 5.69 -5.38
C GLY A 147 10.73 7.12 -5.31
N CYS A 148 9.46 7.31 -5.63
CA CYS A 148 8.79 8.62 -5.65
C CYS A 148 8.50 9.24 -4.27
N LYS A 149 8.99 8.67 -3.16
CA LYS A 149 8.83 9.22 -1.80
C LYS A 149 10.17 9.65 -1.23
N SER A 150 10.32 10.93 -0.92
CA SER A 150 11.45 11.45 -0.14
C SER A 150 11.22 11.16 1.34
N LEU A 151 12.02 10.28 1.92
CA LEU A 151 12.02 9.99 3.35
C LEU A 151 13.19 10.72 4.00
N HIS A 152 12.94 11.57 5.01
CA HIS A 152 14.01 12.18 5.79
C HIS A 152 14.45 11.23 6.89
N ILE A 153 15.76 11.01 6.99
CA ILE A 153 16.38 10.09 7.94
C ILE A 153 17.22 10.85 8.95
N CYS A 154 17.06 10.51 10.21
CA CYS A 154 17.83 11.05 11.32
C CYS A 154 19.31 10.65 11.23
N MET A 155 20.22 11.61 11.25
CA MET A 155 21.67 11.32 11.27
C MET A 155 22.13 10.61 12.55
N ALA A 156 21.41 10.78 13.66
CA ALA A 156 21.83 10.23 14.95
C ALA A 156 21.47 8.75 15.13
N CYS A 157 20.32 8.29 14.58
CA CYS A 157 19.85 6.91 14.83
C CYS A 157 19.35 6.16 13.58
N GLY A 158 19.39 6.81 12.39
CA GLY A 158 18.90 6.22 11.14
C GLY A 158 17.38 6.05 11.06
N GLY A 159 16.62 6.57 12.03
CA GLY A 159 15.16 6.50 12.05
C GLY A 159 14.50 7.52 11.12
N PRO A 160 13.25 7.28 10.67
CA PRO A 160 12.52 8.21 9.83
C PRO A 160 12.17 9.49 10.59
N CYS A 161 12.25 10.64 9.89
CA CYS A 161 11.89 11.95 10.41
C CYS A 161 10.60 12.45 9.77
N MET A 162 9.77 13.12 10.58
CA MET A 162 8.56 13.82 10.14
C MET A 162 8.74 15.33 10.21
N PRO A 163 8.08 16.13 9.33
CA PRO A 163 8.09 17.57 9.42
C PRO A 163 7.62 18.05 10.81
N TYR A 164 8.38 18.95 11.42
CA TYR A 164 8.04 19.61 12.68
C TYR A 164 7.68 21.06 12.36
N GLY A 165 6.36 21.37 12.24
CA GLY A 165 5.89 22.69 11.83
C GLY A 165 5.45 23.55 13.00
N LEU A 166 5.60 24.86 12.83
CA LEU A 166 5.02 25.93 13.67
C LEU A 166 3.49 25.71 13.78
N GLY A 167 3.01 25.35 14.97
CA GLY A 167 1.58 25.24 15.28
C GLY A 167 1.04 23.83 15.41
N MET A 168 1.77 22.80 15.09
CA MET A 168 1.40 21.46 15.54
C MET A 168 1.96 21.25 16.95
N MET A 169 1.25 21.73 17.97
CA MET A 169 1.27 21.06 19.27
C MET A 169 0.93 19.60 18.96
N PHE A 170 1.93 18.73 18.94
CA PHE A 170 1.67 17.30 19.02
C PHE A 170 0.93 17.07 20.34
N LYS A 171 -0.41 17.08 20.29
CA LYS A 171 -1.14 16.17 21.15
C LYS A 171 -0.55 14.82 20.79
N PRO A 172 0.09 14.09 21.73
CA PRO A 172 0.49 12.72 21.48
C PRO A 172 -0.78 12.08 20.94
N LYS A 173 -0.73 11.62 19.65
CA LYS A 173 -1.87 10.97 19.02
C LYS A 173 -2.17 9.83 19.99
N GLU A 174 -3.26 9.94 20.77
CA GLU A 174 -3.65 8.92 21.71
C GLU A 174 -3.56 7.61 20.96
N ARG A 175 -2.68 6.70 21.39
CA ARG A 175 -2.48 5.43 20.71
C ARG A 175 -3.80 4.73 20.78
N LYS A 176 -4.57 4.82 19.70
CA LYS A 176 -5.85 4.13 19.62
C LYS A 176 -5.55 2.64 19.82
N THR A 177 -6.09 2.08 20.88
CA THR A 177 -5.98 0.64 21.14
C THR A 177 -6.84 -0.11 20.14
N PHE A 178 -6.49 -1.34 19.81
CA PHE A 178 -7.30 -2.18 18.91
C PHE A 178 -8.78 -2.20 19.35
N PHE A 179 -9.02 -2.38 20.65
CA PHE A 179 -10.37 -2.44 21.22
C PHE A 179 -11.18 -1.15 21.09
N SER A 180 -10.53 0.01 20.95
CA SER A 180 -11.24 1.28 20.72
C SER A 180 -11.62 1.50 19.27
N VAL A 181 -10.91 0.86 18.32
CA VAL A 181 -11.11 1.10 16.89
C VAL A 181 -11.79 -0.06 16.15
N PHE A 182 -11.71 -1.30 16.65
CA PHE A 182 -12.26 -2.45 15.92
C PHE A 182 -13.77 -2.33 15.60
N PRO A 183 -14.63 -1.67 16.43
CA PRO A 183 -16.04 -1.52 16.07
C PRO A 183 -16.24 -0.73 14.78
N SER A 184 -15.31 0.16 14.43
CA SER A 184 -15.36 0.92 13.18
C SER A 184 -15.22 0.04 11.93
N ALA A 185 -14.71 -1.20 12.07
CA ALA A 185 -14.59 -2.13 10.96
C ALA A 185 -15.95 -2.50 10.35
N PHE A 186 -17.01 -2.53 11.13
CA PHE A 186 -18.36 -2.84 10.65
C PHE A 186 -18.99 -1.67 9.88
N ALA A 187 -18.62 -0.44 10.18
CA ALA A 187 -19.07 0.74 9.44
C ALA A 187 -18.22 0.99 8.18
N TYR A 188 -16.99 0.45 8.13
CA TYR A 188 -16.04 0.70 7.06
C TYR A 188 -16.57 0.40 5.64
N PRO A 189 -17.30 -0.74 5.38
CA PRO A 189 -17.87 -1.00 4.07
C PRO A 189 -18.95 0.02 3.65
N LEU A 190 -19.51 0.77 4.59
CA LEU A 190 -20.56 1.75 4.36
C LEU A 190 -20.02 3.17 4.19
N ASN A 191 -18.73 3.38 4.48
CA ASN A 191 -18.07 4.69 4.37
C ASN A 191 -17.68 5.02 2.94
N GLY A 192 -17.73 6.31 2.59
CA GLY A 192 -17.32 6.80 1.27
C GLY A 192 -18.06 6.08 0.14
N ASN A 193 -17.31 5.53 -0.81
CA ASN A 193 -17.84 4.80 -1.95
C ASN A 193 -18.02 3.29 -1.69
N GLY A 194 -17.91 2.81 -0.45
CA GLY A 194 -17.91 1.40 -0.13
C GLY A 194 -19.16 0.65 -0.59
N VAL A 195 -20.36 1.25 -0.42
CA VAL A 195 -21.63 0.63 -0.88
C VAL A 195 -21.63 0.45 -2.39
N SER A 196 -21.21 1.48 -3.16
CA SER A 196 -21.15 1.39 -4.63
C SER A 196 -20.11 0.36 -5.09
N LEU A 197 -18.98 0.24 -4.38
CA LEU A 197 -17.98 -0.79 -4.64
C LEU A 197 -18.52 -2.20 -4.39
N MET A 198 -19.28 -2.41 -3.31
CA MET A 198 -19.91 -3.70 -3.01
C MET A 198 -21.01 -4.06 -4.03
N VAL A 199 -21.85 -3.10 -4.44
CA VAL A 199 -22.89 -3.32 -5.45
C VAL A 199 -22.27 -3.68 -6.79
N GLY A 200 -21.30 -2.89 -7.25
CA GLY A 200 -20.58 -3.15 -8.50
C GLY A 200 -19.85 -4.50 -8.49
N GLY A 201 -19.16 -4.80 -7.38
CA GLY A 201 -18.50 -6.10 -7.19
C GLY A 201 -19.47 -7.27 -7.15
N ALA A 202 -20.61 -7.14 -6.45
CA ALA A 202 -21.62 -8.20 -6.39
C ALA A 202 -22.21 -8.53 -7.77
N LEU A 203 -22.50 -7.51 -8.58
CA LEU A 203 -22.94 -7.70 -9.96
C LEU A 203 -21.86 -8.36 -10.82
N PHE A 204 -20.62 -7.93 -10.68
CA PHE A 204 -19.49 -8.48 -11.42
C PHE A 204 -19.24 -9.95 -11.08
N PHE A 205 -19.18 -10.33 -9.81
CA PHE A 205 -18.94 -11.71 -9.41
C PHE A 205 -20.14 -12.62 -9.70
N ALA A 206 -21.37 -12.11 -9.54
CA ALA A 206 -22.56 -12.87 -9.96
C ALA A 206 -22.57 -13.14 -11.48
N PHE A 207 -22.08 -12.20 -12.28
CA PHE A 207 -21.89 -12.39 -13.72
C PHE A 207 -20.80 -13.44 -14.02
N LEU A 208 -19.70 -13.45 -13.29
CA LEU A 208 -18.66 -14.49 -13.44
C LEU A 208 -19.17 -15.88 -13.06
N ASP A 209 -19.99 -15.98 -12.01
CA ASP A 209 -20.64 -17.24 -11.65
C ASP A 209 -21.61 -17.72 -12.73
N PHE A 210 -22.37 -16.82 -13.32
CA PHE A 210 -23.22 -17.12 -14.47
C PHE A 210 -22.40 -17.64 -15.66
N LEU A 211 -21.30 -16.97 -16.02
CA LEU A 211 -20.39 -17.43 -17.08
C LEU A 211 -19.81 -18.81 -16.77
N ARG A 212 -19.42 -19.05 -15.52
CA ARG A 212 -18.89 -20.34 -15.06
C ARG A 212 -19.92 -21.46 -15.22
N ALA A 213 -21.20 -21.19 -14.94
CA ALA A 213 -22.28 -22.17 -15.10
C ALA A 213 -22.55 -22.51 -16.58
N TRP A 214 -22.35 -21.54 -17.48
CA TRP A 214 -22.60 -21.72 -18.94
C TRP A 214 -21.39 -22.29 -19.69
N THR A 215 -20.17 -22.02 -19.26
CA THR A 215 -18.93 -22.39 -19.96
C THR A 215 -18.24 -23.57 -19.28
N PHE A 216 -18.88 -24.77 -19.31
CA PHE A 216 -18.37 -25.94 -18.58
C PHE A 216 -16.89 -26.25 -18.85
N ILE A 217 -16.42 -26.15 -20.12
CA ILE A 217 -15.03 -26.41 -20.52
C ILE A 217 -14.09 -25.28 -20.13
N LEU A 218 -14.56 -24.02 -20.12
CA LEU A 218 -13.77 -22.82 -19.80
C LEU A 218 -14.06 -22.26 -18.40
N ALA A 219 -14.78 -22.99 -17.56
CA ALA A 219 -15.17 -22.57 -16.20
C ALA A 219 -13.98 -22.23 -15.30
N PHE A 220 -12.79 -22.72 -15.64
CA PHE A 220 -11.55 -22.42 -14.91
C PHE A 220 -11.15 -20.94 -15.03
N ILE A 221 -11.35 -20.29 -16.19
CA ILE A 221 -10.98 -18.89 -16.41
C ILE A 221 -11.77 -17.95 -15.51
N PRO A 222 -13.14 -17.94 -15.50
CA PRO A 222 -13.91 -17.12 -14.57
C PRO A 222 -13.60 -17.42 -13.09
N PHE A 223 -13.26 -18.67 -12.77
CA PHE A 223 -12.88 -19.04 -11.40
C PHE A 223 -11.57 -18.38 -10.98
N VAL A 224 -10.50 -18.50 -11.78
CA VAL A 224 -9.20 -17.88 -11.49
C VAL A 224 -9.33 -16.35 -11.40
N LEU A 225 -10.12 -15.75 -12.32
CA LEU A 225 -10.42 -14.33 -12.29
C LEU A 225 -11.13 -13.91 -10.99
N SER A 226 -12.19 -14.64 -10.61
CA SER A 226 -12.93 -14.33 -9.37
C SER A 226 -12.03 -14.39 -8.15
N VAL A 227 -11.25 -15.47 -8.00
CA VAL A 227 -10.39 -15.69 -6.84
C VAL A 227 -9.24 -14.69 -6.83
N GLY A 228 -8.55 -14.51 -7.95
CA GLY A 228 -7.36 -13.65 -8.03
C GLY A 228 -7.71 -12.18 -7.84
N TYR A 229 -8.75 -11.71 -8.52
CA TYR A 229 -9.17 -10.31 -8.45
C TYR A 229 -9.72 -9.94 -7.07
N LEU A 230 -10.52 -10.83 -6.47
CA LEU A 230 -11.01 -10.64 -5.11
C LEU A 230 -9.87 -10.62 -4.09
N PHE A 231 -8.90 -11.55 -4.22
CA PHE A 231 -7.75 -11.62 -3.33
C PHE A 231 -6.88 -10.37 -3.42
N LEU A 232 -6.64 -9.88 -4.63
CA LEU A 232 -5.91 -8.63 -4.87
C LEU A 232 -6.60 -7.44 -4.19
N HIS A 233 -7.93 -7.34 -4.32
CA HIS A 233 -8.69 -6.28 -3.66
C HIS A 233 -8.64 -6.39 -2.13
N VAL A 234 -8.77 -7.60 -1.58
CA VAL A 234 -8.64 -7.84 -0.12
C VAL A 234 -7.25 -7.44 0.39
N LYS A 235 -6.18 -7.73 -0.35
CA LYS A 235 -4.83 -7.24 -0.01
C LYS A 235 -4.79 -5.70 0.07
N ASN A 236 -5.31 -5.02 -0.96
CA ASN A 236 -5.35 -3.56 -0.99
C ASN A 236 -6.15 -2.98 0.18
N LEU A 237 -7.29 -3.59 0.54
CA LEU A 237 -8.08 -3.23 1.71
C LEU A 237 -7.30 -3.36 3.02
N ILE A 238 -6.51 -4.44 3.18
CA ILE A 238 -5.66 -4.64 4.35
C ILE A 238 -4.57 -3.58 4.42
N VAL A 239 -3.88 -3.32 3.29
CA VAL A 239 -2.77 -2.35 3.22
C VAL A 239 -3.27 -0.93 3.52
N THR A 240 -4.34 -0.45 2.88
CA THR A 240 -4.91 0.88 3.15
C THR A 240 -5.40 1.00 4.58
N SER A 241 -6.04 -0.05 5.11
CA SER A 241 -6.48 -0.11 6.51
C SER A 241 -5.31 -0.08 7.50
N SER A 242 -4.16 -0.67 7.14
CA SER A 242 -2.93 -0.64 7.95
C SER A 242 -2.27 0.74 8.00
N GLN A 243 -2.61 1.63 7.06
CA GLN A 243 -2.19 3.03 7.02
C GLN A 243 -3.13 3.95 7.79
N GLY A 244 -4.29 3.43 8.20
CA GLY A 244 -5.29 4.16 8.98
C GLY A 244 -6.37 4.84 8.13
N ASP A 245 -6.43 4.57 6.83
CA ASP A 245 -7.45 5.13 5.93
C ASP A 245 -8.85 4.68 6.35
N GLU A 246 -9.81 5.62 6.35
CA GLU A 246 -11.17 5.38 6.83
C GLU A 246 -12.17 5.00 5.72
N SER A 247 -11.76 5.04 4.46
CA SER A 247 -12.59 4.67 3.30
C SER A 247 -11.97 3.52 2.50
N PRO A 248 -12.79 2.62 1.95
CA PRO A 248 -12.31 1.53 1.10
C PRO A 248 -11.66 2.07 -0.19
N PRO A 249 -10.53 1.47 -0.64
CA PRO A 249 -9.93 1.80 -1.93
C PRO A 249 -10.81 1.34 -3.09
N ALA A 250 -10.65 1.97 -4.25
CA ALA A 250 -11.28 1.52 -5.49
C ALA A 250 -10.86 0.09 -5.86
N TRP A 251 -11.66 -0.57 -6.70
CA TRP A 251 -11.27 -1.85 -7.28
C TRP A 251 -9.97 -1.70 -8.07
N PRO A 252 -9.08 -2.72 -8.06
CA PRO A 252 -7.88 -2.73 -8.88
C PRO A 252 -8.20 -2.59 -10.37
N ASP A 253 -7.31 -1.96 -11.13
CA ASP A 253 -7.46 -1.87 -12.58
C ASP A 253 -7.27 -3.23 -13.25
N PHE A 254 -8.03 -3.49 -14.32
CA PHE A 254 -7.93 -4.73 -15.11
C PHE A 254 -6.75 -4.74 -16.09
N THR A 255 -5.88 -3.76 -16.06
CA THR A 255 -4.78 -3.62 -17.03
C THR A 255 -3.66 -4.63 -16.82
N ASP A 256 -3.46 -5.09 -15.58
CA ASP A 256 -2.39 -6.04 -15.24
C ASP A 256 -2.94 -7.43 -14.87
N TRP A 257 -3.04 -8.30 -15.87
CA TRP A 257 -3.44 -9.70 -15.68
C TRP A 257 -2.45 -10.50 -14.83
N GLY A 258 -1.18 -10.08 -14.80
CA GLY A 258 -0.13 -10.70 -13.98
C GLY A 258 -0.48 -10.64 -12.51
N ASP A 259 -0.95 -9.50 -12.02
CA ASP A 259 -1.34 -9.30 -10.63
C ASP A 259 -2.56 -10.15 -10.24
N VAL A 260 -3.52 -10.30 -11.14
CA VAL A 260 -4.70 -11.16 -10.91
C VAL A 260 -4.31 -12.63 -10.79
N ILE A 261 -3.43 -13.11 -11.69
CA ILE A 261 -2.91 -14.48 -11.65
C ILE A 261 -2.07 -14.68 -10.38
N LEU A 262 -1.20 -13.72 -10.05
CA LEU A 262 -0.42 -13.76 -8.82
C LEU A 262 -1.31 -13.80 -7.58
N GLY A 263 -2.39 -13.02 -7.55
CA GLY A 263 -3.40 -13.04 -6.49
C GLY A 263 -4.06 -14.42 -6.35
N ALA A 264 -4.39 -15.08 -7.45
CA ALA A 264 -4.94 -16.43 -7.43
C ALA A 264 -3.91 -17.46 -6.89
N VAL A 265 -2.64 -17.35 -7.29
CA VAL A 265 -1.55 -18.20 -6.79
C VAL A 265 -1.30 -17.97 -5.30
N GLN A 266 -1.27 -16.70 -4.85
CA GLN A 266 -1.11 -16.37 -3.43
C GLN A 266 -2.28 -16.88 -2.59
N SER A 267 -3.52 -16.75 -3.08
CA SER A 267 -4.71 -17.31 -2.43
C SER A 267 -4.64 -18.84 -2.35
N GLY A 268 -4.29 -19.51 -3.45
CA GLY A 268 -4.10 -20.96 -3.47
C GLY A 268 -3.02 -21.42 -2.49
N GLY A 269 -1.88 -20.74 -2.45
CA GLY A 269 -0.80 -20.99 -1.50
C GLY A 269 -1.24 -20.83 -0.05
N LEU A 270 -2.00 -19.76 0.24
CA LEU A 270 -2.57 -19.51 1.57
C LEU A 270 -3.45 -20.67 2.03
N PHE A 271 -4.41 -21.09 1.20
CA PHE A 271 -5.31 -22.20 1.54
C PHE A 271 -4.59 -23.55 1.62
N LEU A 272 -3.65 -23.81 0.71
CA LEU A 272 -2.87 -25.04 0.70
C LEU A 272 -2.02 -25.20 1.97
N ILE A 273 -1.36 -24.17 2.42
CA ILE A 273 -0.53 -24.21 3.62
C ILE A 273 -1.39 -24.25 4.89
N SER A 274 -2.46 -23.46 4.93
CA SER A 274 -3.31 -23.35 6.13
C SER A 274 -4.20 -24.58 6.32
N LEU A 275 -4.90 -25.04 5.28
CA LEU A 275 -5.92 -26.08 5.38
C LEU A 275 -5.53 -27.38 4.68
N GLY A 276 -4.50 -27.39 3.82
CA GLY A 276 -4.05 -28.59 3.09
C GLY A 276 -3.78 -29.79 4.01
N PRO A 277 -3.06 -29.64 5.14
CA PRO A 277 -2.83 -30.74 6.07
C PRO A 277 -4.12 -31.37 6.64
N SER A 278 -5.13 -30.54 6.94
CA SER A 278 -6.44 -31.01 7.45
C SER A 278 -7.24 -31.74 6.36
N VAL A 279 -7.23 -31.21 5.13
CA VAL A 279 -7.87 -31.82 3.97
C VAL A 279 -7.22 -33.17 3.66
N PHE A 280 -5.90 -33.25 3.68
CA PHE A 280 -5.17 -34.50 3.49
C PHE A 280 -5.54 -35.56 4.55
N ALA A 281 -5.58 -35.17 5.83
CA ALA A 281 -5.96 -36.07 6.92
C ALA A 281 -7.43 -36.53 6.77
N PHE A 282 -8.33 -35.65 6.31
CA PHE A 282 -9.73 -36.00 6.04
C PHE A 282 -9.88 -36.97 4.86
N ILE A 283 -9.15 -36.75 3.75
CA ILE A 283 -9.12 -37.66 2.60
C ILE A 283 -8.61 -39.04 3.03
N LYS A 284 -7.58 -39.09 3.87
CA LYS A 284 -7.08 -40.33 4.46
C LYS A 284 -8.15 -41.03 5.29
N ALA A 285 -8.88 -40.30 6.16
CA ALA A 285 -9.98 -40.86 6.94
C ALA A 285 -11.11 -41.42 6.05
N LEU A 286 -11.42 -40.74 4.96
CA LEU A 286 -12.41 -41.20 3.98
C LEU A 286 -11.95 -42.49 3.28
N ALA A 287 -10.67 -42.58 2.90
CA ALA A 287 -10.11 -43.80 2.31
C ALA A 287 -10.12 -44.97 3.30
N GLU A 288 -9.78 -44.76 4.57
CA GLU A 288 -9.85 -45.76 5.64
C GLU A 288 -11.30 -46.22 5.85
N HIS A 289 -12.28 -45.29 5.85
CA HIS A 289 -13.70 -45.64 5.95
C HIS A 289 -14.17 -46.50 4.78
N THR A 290 -13.79 -46.18 3.55
CA THR A 290 -14.20 -46.97 2.36
C THR A 290 -13.69 -48.41 2.38
N VAL A 291 -12.55 -48.67 3.02
CA VAL A 291 -11.95 -49.98 3.13
C VAL A 291 -12.50 -50.77 4.35
N ALA A 292 -12.61 -50.11 5.51
CA ALA A 292 -12.96 -50.76 6.78
C ALA A 292 -14.45 -50.71 7.12
N GLY A 293 -15.27 -49.91 6.39
CA GLY A 293 -16.67 -49.71 6.68
C GLY A 293 -16.99 -48.95 7.97
N GLN A 294 -15.98 -48.51 8.69
CA GLN A 294 -16.08 -47.76 9.95
C GLN A 294 -15.28 -46.47 9.89
N TRP A 295 -15.78 -45.43 10.53
CA TRP A 295 -15.07 -44.14 10.58
C TRP A 295 -13.85 -44.23 11.52
N PRO A 296 -12.66 -43.89 11.05
CA PRO A 296 -11.44 -43.90 11.87
C PRO A 296 -11.43 -42.66 12.77
N VAL A 297 -11.97 -42.77 13.98
CA VAL A 297 -12.13 -41.64 14.92
C VAL A 297 -10.81 -40.92 15.17
N GLY A 298 -9.69 -41.65 15.31
CA GLY A 298 -8.36 -41.07 15.51
C GLY A 298 -7.92 -40.14 14.36
N THR A 299 -8.08 -40.60 13.11
CA THR A 299 -7.74 -39.81 11.92
C THR A 299 -8.65 -38.60 11.77
N LEU A 300 -9.95 -38.72 12.11
CA LEU A 300 -10.90 -37.60 12.13
C LEU A 300 -10.55 -36.55 13.19
N VAL A 301 -10.15 -36.97 14.38
CA VAL A 301 -9.69 -36.06 15.45
C VAL A 301 -8.45 -35.30 14.99
N VAL A 302 -7.49 -35.97 14.37
CA VAL A 302 -6.30 -35.31 13.80
C VAL A 302 -6.69 -34.30 12.73
N ALA A 303 -7.58 -34.67 11.81
CA ALA A 303 -8.09 -33.75 10.78
C ALA A 303 -8.76 -32.52 11.39
N GLY A 304 -9.57 -32.69 12.44
CA GLY A 304 -10.22 -31.61 13.16
C GLY A 304 -9.22 -30.66 13.86
N VAL A 305 -8.22 -31.20 14.53
CA VAL A 305 -7.16 -30.40 15.19
C VAL A 305 -6.36 -29.60 14.15
N LEU A 306 -5.99 -30.22 13.04
CA LEU A 306 -5.29 -29.54 11.94
C LEU A 306 -6.15 -28.46 11.29
N ALA A 307 -7.46 -28.68 11.16
CA ALA A 307 -8.39 -27.67 10.65
C ALA A 307 -8.46 -26.44 11.57
N LEU A 308 -8.58 -26.66 12.89
CA LEU A 308 -8.58 -25.57 13.87
C LEU A 308 -7.26 -24.79 13.86
N ALA A 309 -6.14 -25.50 13.81
CA ALA A 309 -4.81 -24.85 13.72
C ALA A 309 -4.67 -24.04 12.42
N GLY A 310 -5.12 -24.58 11.29
CA GLY A 310 -5.11 -23.90 10.00
C GLY A 310 -6.03 -22.67 9.96
N LEU A 311 -7.22 -22.76 10.52
CA LEU A 311 -8.13 -21.64 10.66
C LEU A 311 -7.57 -20.54 11.56
N ALA A 312 -6.88 -20.91 12.64
CA ALA A 312 -6.18 -19.95 13.49
C ALA A 312 -4.96 -19.34 12.78
N TYR A 313 -4.28 -20.05 11.90
CA TYR A 313 -3.11 -19.57 11.16
C TYR A 313 -3.49 -18.60 10.02
N LEU A 314 -4.60 -18.86 9.33
CA LEU A 314 -5.03 -18.21 8.08
C LEU A 314 -5.10 -16.67 8.15
N PRO A 315 -5.73 -16.03 9.16
CA PRO A 315 -5.84 -14.57 9.20
C PRO A 315 -4.49 -13.86 9.32
N MET A 316 -3.57 -14.38 10.15
CA MET A 316 -2.24 -13.78 10.32
C MET A 316 -1.36 -14.01 9.07
N ALA A 317 -1.49 -15.16 8.42
CA ALA A 317 -0.81 -15.46 7.17
C ALA A 317 -1.31 -14.57 6.02
N LEU A 318 -2.63 -14.31 5.93
CA LEU A 318 -3.22 -13.36 4.99
C LEU A 318 -2.67 -11.94 5.21
N LEU A 319 -2.61 -11.50 6.46
CA LEU A 319 -1.99 -10.23 6.83
C LEU A 319 -0.51 -10.19 6.41
N GLY A 320 0.24 -11.27 6.62
CA GLY A 320 1.63 -11.41 6.21
C GLY A 320 1.83 -11.27 4.70
N ILE A 321 0.99 -11.94 3.90
CA ILE A 321 1.02 -11.80 2.42
C ILE A 321 0.71 -10.35 2.01
N ALA A 322 -0.32 -9.74 2.60
CA ALA A 322 -0.72 -8.38 2.25
C ALA A 322 0.38 -7.36 2.55
N MET A 323 1.10 -7.51 3.66
CA MET A 323 2.17 -6.58 4.06
C MET A 323 3.50 -6.82 3.33
N ALA A 324 3.82 -8.08 3.00
CA ALA A 324 5.06 -8.44 2.29
C ALA A 324 4.91 -8.44 0.75
N ASP A 325 3.68 -8.36 0.27
CA ASP A 325 3.28 -8.52 -1.14
C ASP A 325 3.88 -9.78 -1.81
N SER A 326 4.10 -10.83 -1.02
CA SER A 326 4.73 -12.05 -1.49
C SER A 326 4.32 -13.27 -0.66
N LEU A 327 4.52 -14.47 -1.22
CA LEU A 327 4.33 -15.74 -0.50
C LEU A 327 5.28 -15.90 0.71
N ALA A 328 6.33 -15.07 0.83
CA ALA A 328 7.18 -15.04 2.02
C ALA A 328 6.40 -14.69 3.30
N GLY A 329 5.28 -13.97 3.17
CA GLY A 329 4.35 -13.70 4.27
C GLY A 329 3.67 -14.94 4.88
N LEU A 330 3.70 -16.08 4.17
CA LEU A 330 3.23 -17.39 4.67
C LEU A 330 4.24 -18.11 5.58
N ASN A 331 5.42 -17.54 5.81
CA ASN A 331 6.46 -18.23 6.60
C ASN A 331 5.97 -18.46 8.05
N PRO A 332 5.89 -19.74 8.52
CA PRO A 332 5.47 -20.05 9.88
C PRO A 332 6.35 -19.41 10.97
N VAL A 333 7.64 -19.19 10.67
CA VAL A 333 8.58 -18.54 11.59
C VAL A 333 8.21 -17.05 11.79
N LEU A 334 7.56 -16.43 10.83
CA LEU A 334 7.02 -15.07 10.95
C LEU A 334 5.62 -15.08 11.59
N VAL A 335 4.73 -15.93 11.08
CA VAL A 335 3.30 -15.93 11.40
C VAL A 335 3.05 -16.41 12.83
N ILE A 336 3.60 -17.57 13.23
CA ILE A 336 3.31 -18.17 14.54
C ILE A 336 3.75 -17.28 15.71
N PRO A 337 4.99 -16.76 15.76
CA PRO A 337 5.37 -15.83 16.84
C PRO A 337 4.53 -14.55 16.87
N SER A 338 4.07 -14.08 15.71
CA SER A 338 3.25 -12.88 15.63
C SER A 338 1.88 -13.05 16.28
N MET A 339 1.27 -14.23 16.16
CA MET A 339 0.00 -14.56 16.85
C MET A 339 0.16 -14.44 18.37
N PHE A 340 1.29 -14.88 18.92
CA PHE A 340 1.57 -14.84 20.37
C PHE A 340 2.02 -13.45 20.86
N ARG A 341 2.44 -12.54 19.98
CA ARG A 341 2.78 -11.16 20.34
C ARG A 341 1.54 -10.29 20.58
N VAL A 342 0.40 -10.64 19.97
CA VAL A 342 -0.87 -9.90 20.05
C VAL A 342 -2.06 -10.83 20.35
N PRO A 343 -2.01 -11.64 21.41
CA PRO A 343 -2.92 -12.77 21.59
C PRO A 343 -4.39 -12.35 21.76
N ALA A 344 -4.65 -11.31 22.56
CA ALA A 344 -6.01 -10.87 22.85
C ALA A 344 -6.69 -10.24 21.62
N GLU A 345 -5.99 -9.33 20.95
CA GLU A 345 -6.47 -8.67 19.75
C GLU A 345 -6.67 -9.67 18.60
N TYR A 346 -5.74 -10.64 18.51
CA TYR A 346 -5.80 -11.68 17.49
C TYR A 346 -6.96 -12.65 17.74
N LEU A 347 -7.16 -13.08 18.99
CA LEU A 347 -8.29 -13.94 19.34
C LEU A 347 -9.63 -13.30 19.00
N VAL A 348 -9.82 -12.03 19.34
CA VAL A 348 -11.04 -11.29 18.98
C VAL A 348 -11.23 -11.22 17.47
N THR A 349 -10.15 -10.96 16.70
CA THR A 349 -10.18 -10.96 15.24
C THR A 349 -10.61 -12.33 14.71
N CYS A 350 -10.03 -13.42 15.19
CA CYS A 350 -10.39 -14.79 14.80
C CYS A 350 -11.85 -15.12 15.15
N CYS A 351 -12.34 -14.73 16.33
CA CYS A 351 -13.74 -14.96 16.73
C CYS A 351 -14.72 -14.21 15.82
N ILE A 352 -14.43 -12.95 15.49
CA ILE A 352 -15.26 -12.16 14.58
C ILE A 352 -15.24 -12.78 13.16
N MET A 353 -14.07 -13.16 12.65
CA MET A 353 -13.97 -13.80 11.33
C MET A 353 -14.68 -15.16 11.29
N ALA A 354 -14.64 -15.95 12.38
CA ALA A 354 -15.39 -17.19 12.50
C ALA A 354 -16.91 -16.95 12.51
N ALA A 355 -17.38 -15.96 13.26
CA ALA A 355 -18.80 -15.58 13.26
C ALA A 355 -19.28 -15.12 11.88
N VAL A 356 -18.48 -14.31 11.20
CA VAL A 356 -18.70 -13.88 9.82
C VAL A 356 -18.81 -15.08 8.87
N PHE A 357 -17.88 -16.02 8.98
CA PHE A 357 -17.88 -17.24 8.16
C PHE A 357 -19.15 -18.08 8.39
N ILE A 358 -19.61 -18.22 9.64
CA ILE A 358 -20.86 -18.93 9.97
C ILE A 358 -22.06 -18.25 9.29
N VAL A 359 -22.15 -16.91 9.35
CA VAL A 359 -23.21 -16.16 8.67
C VAL A 359 -23.15 -16.36 7.16
N GLN A 360 -21.96 -16.35 6.57
CA GLN A 360 -21.76 -16.59 5.14
C GLN A 360 -22.25 -17.99 4.73
N VAL A 361 -21.86 -19.03 5.46
CA VAL A 361 -22.33 -20.41 5.22
C VAL A 361 -23.87 -20.51 5.34
N ALA A 362 -24.44 -19.87 6.35
CA ALA A 362 -25.90 -19.82 6.49
C ALA A 362 -26.57 -19.13 5.29
N THR A 363 -25.99 -18.06 4.78
CA THR A 363 -26.47 -17.35 3.59
C THR A 363 -26.46 -18.25 2.36
N GLU A 364 -25.38 -18.98 2.11
CA GLU A 364 -25.24 -19.94 1.00
C GLU A 364 -26.23 -21.09 1.07
N ILE A 365 -26.69 -21.46 2.25
CA ILE A 365 -27.71 -22.52 2.45
C ILE A 365 -29.11 -21.97 2.24
N VAL A 366 -29.39 -20.73 2.65
CA VAL A 366 -30.77 -20.17 2.68
C VAL A 366 -31.14 -19.49 1.36
N LEU A 367 -30.26 -18.68 0.78
CA LEU A 367 -30.56 -17.87 -0.40
C LEU A 367 -30.99 -18.70 -1.65
N PRO A 368 -30.38 -19.86 -1.96
CA PRO A 368 -30.81 -20.65 -3.14
C PRO A 368 -32.26 -21.16 -3.08
N ARG A 369 -32.90 -21.10 -1.90
CA ARG A 369 -34.31 -21.47 -1.75
C ARG A 369 -35.29 -20.39 -2.25
N VAL A 370 -34.77 -19.17 -2.52
CA VAL A 370 -35.59 -18.07 -3.06
C VAL A 370 -35.77 -18.28 -4.57
N PRO A 371 -37.00 -18.45 -5.10
CA PRO A 371 -37.24 -18.81 -6.50
C PRO A 371 -37.18 -17.59 -7.44
N ILE A 372 -36.16 -16.75 -7.33
CA ILE A 372 -35.94 -15.58 -8.18
C ILE A 372 -34.58 -15.76 -8.87
N PRO A 373 -34.51 -15.90 -10.21
CA PRO A 373 -33.25 -16.08 -10.89
C PRO A 373 -32.33 -14.88 -10.66
N VAL A 374 -31.02 -15.14 -10.55
CA VAL A 374 -29.93 -14.12 -10.40
C VAL A 374 -29.93 -13.39 -9.05
N LEU A 375 -31.08 -13.01 -8.49
CA LEU A 375 -31.14 -12.24 -7.23
C LEU A 375 -30.42 -12.90 -6.06
N PRO A 376 -30.58 -14.22 -5.80
CA PRO A 376 -29.85 -14.89 -4.71
C PRO A 376 -28.33 -14.78 -4.87
N SER A 377 -27.79 -14.90 -6.08
CA SER A 377 -26.35 -14.81 -6.33
C SER A 377 -25.84 -13.39 -6.06
N VAL A 378 -26.52 -12.36 -6.53
CA VAL A 378 -26.13 -10.96 -6.29
C VAL A 378 -26.17 -10.63 -4.79
N VAL A 379 -27.23 -11.05 -4.09
CA VAL A 379 -27.36 -10.81 -2.65
C VAL A 379 -26.29 -11.57 -1.86
N SER A 380 -26.01 -12.83 -2.24
CA SER A 380 -24.93 -13.61 -1.62
C SER A 380 -23.58 -12.92 -1.79
N TRP A 381 -23.25 -12.47 -2.99
CA TRP A 381 -22.01 -11.75 -3.24
C TRP A 381 -21.93 -10.41 -2.49
N PHE A 382 -23.04 -9.67 -2.41
CA PHE A 382 -23.07 -8.43 -1.63
C PHE A 382 -22.74 -8.67 -0.15
N ILE A 383 -23.37 -9.69 0.46
CA ILE A 383 -23.11 -10.09 1.84
C ILE A 383 -21.65 -10.57 2.00
N THR A 384 -21.17 -11.39 1.06
CA THR A 384 -19.80 -11.90 1.04
C THR A 384 -18.79 -10.75 0.99
N LEU A 385 -18.99 -9.79 0.09
CA LEU A 385 -18.11 -8.61 -0.03
C LEU A 385 -18.13 -7.75 1.23
N TYR A 386 -19.31 -7.52 1.82
CA TYR A 386 -19.41 -6.81 3.09
C TYR A 386 -18.49 -7.45 4.14
N PHE A 387 -18.53 -8.75 4.28
CA PHE A 387 -17.72 -9.46 5.26
C PHE A 387 -16.23 -9.51 4.90
N TYR A 388 -15.87 -9.58 3.64
CA TYR A 388 -14.46 -9.44 3.24
C TYR A 388 -13.90 -8.06 3.57
N PHE A 389 -14.68 -6.99 3.36
CA PHE A 389 -14.28 -5.64 3.74
C PHE A 389 -14.11 -5.51 5.26
N VAL A 390 -15.05 -6.04 6.06
CA VAL A 390 -14.92 -6.06 7.52
C VAL A 390 -13.69 -6.84 7.96
N GLY A 391 -13.48 -8.05 7.45
CA GLY A 391 -12.32 -8.89 7.78
C GLY A 391 -10.99 -8.25 7.40
N ALA A 392 -10.89 -7.69 6.20
CA ALA A 392 -9.70 -6.97 5.74
C ALA A 392 -9.42 -5.74 6.61
N ARG A 393 -10.45 -4.97 6.98
CA ARG A 393 -10.34 -3.83 7.89
C ARG A 393 -9.84 -4.25 9.27
N LEU A 394 -10.37 -5.34 9.83
CA LEU A 394 -9.93 -5.87 11.13
C LEU A 394 -8.45 -6.24 11.12
N LEU A 395 -7.97 -6.93 10.07
CA LEU A 395 -6.57 -7.29 9.92
C LEU A 395 -5.68 -6.06 9.76
N GLY A 396 -6.09 -5.10 8.94
CA GLY A 396 -5.37 -3.84 8.79
C GLY A 396 -5.29 -3.03 10.09
N LEU A 397 -6.39 -2.95 10.86
CA LEU A 397 -6.41 -2.29 12.18
C LEU A 397 -5.57 -3.04 13.22
N LEU A 398 -5.55 -4.38 13.19
CA LEU A 398 -4.67 -5.18 14.02
C LEU A 398 -3.22 -4.81 13.80
N TYR A 399 -2.78 -4.71 12.54
CA TYR A 399 -1.44 -4.27 12.19
C TYR A 399 -1.20 -2.81 12.60
N PHE A 400 -2.11 -1.89 12.25
CA PHE A 400 -2.02 -0.45 12.54
C PHE A 400 -1.79 -0.17 14.02
N THR A 401 -2.49 -0.88 14.91
CA THR A 401 -2.41 -0.68 16.36
C THR A 401 -1.27 -1.44 17.03
N SER A 402 -0.70 -2.44 16.34
CA SER A 402 0.26 -3.38 16.95
C SER A 402 1.61 -3.45 16.22
N GLN A 403 1.94 -2.48 15.35
CA GLN A 403 3.19 -2.45 14.56
C GLN A 403 4.45 -2.63 15.42
N ASP A 404 4.51 -1.92 16.55
CA ASP A 404 5.66 -1.96 17.48
C ASP A 404 5.88 -3.36 18.10
N ARG A 405 4.80 -4.14 18.26
CA ARG A 405 4.84 -5.48 18.84
C ARG A 405 5.14 -6.56 17.78
N LEU A 406 4.59 -6.40 16.58
CA LEU A 406 4.76 -7.35 15.48
C LEU A 406 6.19 -7.33 14.94
N LYS A 407 6.82 -6.16 14.79
CA LYS A 407 8.23 -5.96 14.35
C LYS A 407 8.55 -6.70 13.03
N TRP A 408 7.68 -6.60 12.05
CA TRP A 408 7.87 -7.29 10.76
C TRP A 408 8.83 -6.56 9.82
N PHE A 409 8.92 -5.23 9.91
CA PHE A 409 9.74 -4.37 9.06
C PHE A 409 10.42 -3.26 9.90
#